data_4ca4bc81380b32fbec2ce5750423b7a8
#
_entry.id   4ca4bc81380b32fbec2ce5750423b7a8
#
_cell.length_a   1.000
_cell.length_b   1.000
_cell.length_c   1.000
_cell.angle_alpha   90.00
_cell.angle_beta   90.00
_cell.angle_gamma   90.00
#
_symmetry.space_group_name_H-M   'P 1'
#
loop_
_entity.id
_entity.type
_entity.pdbx_description
1 polymer ?
#
loop_
_entity_poly.entity_id
_entity_poly.type
_entity_poly.pdbx_seq_one_letter_code
_entity_poly.pdbx_strand_id
1 'polypeptide(L)'
;RREHQKLFLKGDKCYSEKCPISQNRGVPGQHGARRHKLTEYGIQLREKQKAKRFYGVLEKQFEHYYEMASKKAGVTGDNLMQILETRLDNVVYRLGFAVSRAEARQLVRHGHFTVNGAKVDIPSYLVKEGDVITLKDRSRDSAKIKAVLEATESKPLPKWLDFDRANNNYVGKVTALPT
;
A
#
# COMPACT_ATOMS: atom_id res chain seq x y z
N ARG A 1 2.63 -6.67 15.09
CA ARG A 1 2.24 -7.01 16.47
C ARG A 1 2.26 -5.80 17.40
N ARG A 2 3.21 -4.88 17.22
CA ARG A 2 3.32 -3.68 18.08
C ARG A 2 2.05 -2.81 18.09
N GLU A 3 1.33 -2.77 16.97
CA GLU A 3 0.12 -1.95 16.84
C GLU A 3 -1.16 -2.70 17.26
N HIS A 4 -1.06 -3.94 17.68
CA HIS A 4 -2.17 -4.81 18.08
C HIS A 4 -3.26 -4.96 17.03
N GLN A 5 -2.94 -4.73 15.76
CA GLN A 5 -3.87 -4.79 14.64
C GLN A 5 -3.26 -5.48 13.44
N LYS A 6 -4.12 -6.07 12.60
CA LYS A 6 -3.73 -6.57 11.29
C LYS A 6 -3.52 -5.38 10.34
N LEU A 7 -2.32 -5.24 9.81
CA LEU A 7 -1.98 -4.24 8.80
C LEU A 7 -1.79 -4.88 7.42
N PHE A 8 -1.96 -6.19 7.31
CA PHE A 8 -1.86 -6.96 6.05
C PHE A 8 -0.52 -6.77 5.33
N LEU A 9 0.59 -6.76 6.09
CA LEU A 9 1.93 -6.50 5.55
C LEU A 9 2.59 -7.72 4.92
N LYS A 10 2.08 -8.92 5.18
CA LYS A 10 2.70 -10.20 4.80
C LYS A 10 1.90 -11.02 3.78
N GLY A 11 0.91 -10.43 3.15
CA GLY A 11 0.11 -11.12 2.14
C GLY A 11 -0.72 -12.27 2.72
N ASP A 12 -0.61 -13.46 2.14
CA ASP A 12 -1.43 -14.63 2.52
C ASP A 12 -1.34 -15.01 3.99
N LYS A 13 -0.18 -14.81 4.60
CA LYS A 13 0.01 -15.10 6.03
C LYS A 13 -0.96 -14.31 6.91
N CYS A 14 -1.33 -13.10 6.51
CA CYS A 14 -2.26 -12.25 7.25
C CYS A 14 -3.69 -12.78 7.24
N TYR A 15 -4.04 -13.59 6.27
CA TYR A 15 -5.36 -14.22 6.12
C TYR A 15 -5.41 -15.66 6.63
N SER A 16 -4.27 -16.21 7.04
CA SER A 16 -4.16 -17.59 7.54
C SER A 16 -4.18 -17.65 9.06
N GLU A 17 -4.40 -18.86 9.60
CA GLU A 17 -4.32 -19.13 11.05
C GLU A 17 -2.91 -18.91 11.61
N LYS A 18 -1.89 -18.88 10.75
CA LYS A 18 -0.49 -18.61 11.14
C LYS A 18 -0.22 -17.15 11.46
N CYS A 19 -1.20 -16.27 11.27
CA CYS A 19 -1.06 -14.84 11.58
C CYS A 19 -0.84 -14.64 13.09
N PRO A 20 0.26 -13.98 13.50
CA PRO A 20 0.54 -13.74 14.91
C PRO A 20 -0.54 -12.93 15.65
N ILE A 21 -1.27 -12.09 14.93
CA ILE A 21 -2.38 -11.31 15.51
C ILE A 21 -3.57 -12.23 15.80
N SER A 22 -3.91 -13.11 14.85
CA SER A 22 -4.97 -14.11 15.05
C SER A 22 -4.63 -15.10 16.17
N GLN A 23 -3.35 -15.39 16.38
CA GLN A 23 -2.85 -16.24 17.46
C GLN A 23 -2.70 -15.50 18.80
N ASN A 24 -3.12 -14.25 18.89
CA ASN A 24 -2.98 -13.40 20.08
C ASN A 24 -1.55 -13.32 20.62
N ARG A 25 -0.55 -13.40 19.75
CA ARG A 25 0.84 -13.19 20.13
C ARG A 25 1.05 -11.74 20.53
N GLY A 26 1.58 -11.51 21.72
CA GLY A 26 1.83 -10.18 22.25
C GLY A 26 2.90 -9.39 21.48
N VAL A 27 3.18 -8.22 21.98
CA VAL A 27 4.23 -7.33 21.44
C VAL A 27 5.58 -8.06 21.46
N PRO A 28 6.40 -7.97 20.38
CA PRO A 28 7.71 -8.60 20.35
C PRO A 28 8.68 -7.94 21.35
N GLY A 29 9.65 -8.74 21.81
CA GLY A 29 10.69 -8.30 22.71
C GLY A 29 10.53 -8.86 24.12
N GLN A 30 11.59 -8.74 24.93
CA GLN A 30 11.65 -9.28 26.28
C GLN A 30 10.58 -8.69 27.20
N HIS A 31 10.24 -7.44 27.03
CA HIS A 31 9.29 -6.72 27.86
C HIS A 31 7.91 -6.55 27.20
N GLY A 32 7.64 -7.31 26.14
CA GLY A 32 6.39 -7.21 25.39
C GLY A 32 5.12 -7.54 26.19
N ALA A 33 5.26 -8.35 27.23
CA ALA A 33 4.14 -8.75 28.10
C ALA A 33 3.79 -7.69 29.16
N ARG A 34 4.60 -6.67 29.34
CA ARG A 34 4.33 -5.62 30.32
C ARG A 34 3.10 -4.81 29.92
N ARG A 35 2.19 -4.66 30.87
CA ARG A 35 1.04 -3.77 30.71
C ARG A 35 1.48 -2.33 30.98
N HIS A 36 1.29 -1.46 29.98
CA HIS A 36 1.51 -0.04 30.13
C HIS A 36 0.22 0.70 29.82
N LYS A 37 -0.13 1.63 30.71
CA LYS A 37 -1.16 2.59 30.39
C LYS A 37 -0.59 3.58 29.36
N LEU A 38 -1.23 3.65 28.19
CA LEU A 38 -0.83 4.61 27.17
C LEU A 38 -1.22 6.02 27.60
N THR A 39 -0.26 6.94 27.54
CA THR A 39 -0.53 8.37 27.63
C THR A 39 -1.21 8.85 26.35
N GLU A 40 -1.81 10.03 26.36
CA GLU A 40 -2.39 10.63 25.17
C GLU A 40 -1.34 10.76 24.05
N TYR A 41 -0.13 11.21 24.37
CA TYR A 41 1.00 11.23 23.44
C TYR A 41 1.29 9.84 22.86
N GLY A 42 1.28 8.82 23.71
CA GLY A 42 1.51 7.43 23.28
C GLY A 42 0.44 6.92 22.32
N ILE A 43 -0.82 7.28 22.51
CA ILE A 43 -1.93 6.93 21.62
C ILE A 43 -1.73 7.58 20.25
N GLN A 44 -1.44 8.88 20.22
CA GLN A 44 -1.19 9.63 18.98
C GLN A 44 0.03 9.10 18.24
N LEU A 45 1.11 8.77 18.96
CA LEU A 45 2.31 8.16 18.38
C LEU A 45 1.99 6.82 17.75
N ARG A 46 1.19 5.96 18.39
CA ARG A 46 0.81 4.66 17.83
C ARG A 46 -0.02 4.80 16.56
N GLU A 47 -0.94 5.72 16.50
CA GLU A 47 -1.73 5.98 15.29
C GLU A 47 -0.84 6.43 14.12
N LYS A 48 0.09 7.35 14.35
CA LYS A 48 1.06 7.80 13.36
C LYS A 48 1.94 6.64 12.86
N GLN A 49 2.50 5.85 13.79
CA GLN A 49 3.35 4.72 13.45
C GLN A 49 2.59 3.63 12.70
N LYS A 50 1.34 3.41 13.04
CA LYS A 50 0.45 2.51 12.32
C LYS A 50 0.30 2.92 10.85
N ALA A 51 -0.03 4.19 10.60
CA ALA A 51 -0.16 4.71 9.23
C ALA A 51 1.15 4.58 8.44
N LYS A 52 2.27 4.93 9.04
CA LYS A 52 3.59 4.78 8.41
C LYS A 52 3.90 3.32 8.04
N ARG A 53 3.64 2.40 8.93
CA ARG A 53 3.88 0.97 8.71
C ARG A 53 2.93 0.38 7.68
N PHE A 54 1.70 0.81 7.70
CA PHE A 54 0.69 0.35 6.74
C PHE A 54 1.09 0.66 5.30
N TYR A 55 1.60 1.86 5.05
CA TYR A 55 2.05 2.29 3.71
C TYR A 55 3.54 2.06 3.45
N GLY A 56 4.30 1.66 4.45
CA GLY A 56 5.75 1.43 4.32
C GLY A 56 6.56 2.72 4.12
N VAL A 57 6.14 3.81 4.72
CA VAL A 57 6.74 5.14 4.57
C VAL A 57 7.67 5.44 5.76
N LEU A 58 8.84 6.02 5.48
CA LEU A 58 9.78 6.47 6.51
C LEU A 58 9.39 7.85 7.06
N GLU A 59 9.95 8.21 8.23
CA GLU A 59 9.60 9.42 8.98
C GLU A 59 9.69 10.69 8.16
N LYS A 60 10.82 10.93 7.48
CA LYS A 60 11.02 12.16 6.70
C LYS A 60 10.01 12.30 5.56
N GLN A 61 9.72 11.21 4.88
CA GLN A 61 8.75 11.20 3.80
C GLN A 61 7.33 11.44 4.33
N PHE A 62 7.01 10.84 5.46
CA PHE A 62 5.71 11.04 6.12
C PHE A 62 5.52 12.49 6.57
N GLU A 63 6.53 13.08 7.17
CA GLU A 63 6.54 14.49 7.57
C GLU A 63 6.33 15.41 6.37
N HIS A 64 7.02 15.14 5.26
CA HIS A 64 6.84 15.89 4.02
C HIS A 64 5.41 15.80 3.49
N TYR A 65 4.80 14.61 3.52
CA TYR A 65 3.40 14.42 3.13
C TYR A 65 2.44 15.17 4.04
N TYR A 66 2.71 15.21 5.34
CA TYR A 66 1.93 15.99 6.28
C TYR A 66 1.99 17.49 5.96
N GLU A 67 3.18 18.00 5.67
CA GLU A 67 3.35 19.41 5.25
C GLU A 67 2.55 19.71 3.97
N MET A 68 2.61 18.82 2.98
CA MET A 68 1.83 18.95 1.75
C MET A 68 0.33 18.95 2.04
N ALA A 69 -0.12 18.06 2.90
CA ALA A 69 -1.53 17.91 3.26
C ALA A 69 -2.06 19.12 4.00
N SER A 70 -1.26 19.73 4.88
CA SER A 70 -1.65 20.91 5.66
C SER A 70 -1.81 22.16 4.82
N LYS A 71 -1.14 22.24 3.67
CA LYS A 71 -1.24 23.36 2.72
C LYS A 71 -2.46 23.27 1.81
N LYS A 72 -3.08 22.10 1.71
CA LYS A 72 -4.29 21.92 0.90
C LYS A 72 -5.53 22.32 1.68
N ALA A 73 -6.54 22.81 0.95
CA ALA A 73 -7.85 23.07 1.53
C ALA A 73 -8.50 21.77 2.01
N GLY A 74 -9.28 21.87 3.08
CA GLY A 74 -10.00 20.74 3.66
C GLY A 74 -9.34 20.17 4.91
N VAL A 75 -9.75 18.98 5.31
CA VAL A 75 -9.24 18.30 6.50
C VAL A 75 -7.85 17.72 6.23
N THR A 76 -6.86 18.12 7.02
CA THR A 76 -5.46 17.70 6.85
C THR A 76 -5.30 16.18 6.89
N GLY A 77 -6.01 15.50 7.79
CA GLY A 77 -5.97 14.03 7.88
C GLY A 77 -6.45 13.35 6.61
N ASP A 78 -7.55 13.82 6.03
CA ASP A 78 -8.08 13.28 4.77
C ASP A 78 -7.12 13.55 3.61
N ASN A 79 -6.54 14.74 3.55
CA ASN A 79 -5.54 15.09 2.54
C ASN A 79 -4.29 14.20 2.65
N LEU A 80 -3.84 13.93 3.86
CA LEU A 80 -2.70 13.06 4.13
C LEU A 80 -2.98 11.62 3.66
N MET A 81 -4.14 11.08 3.98
CA MET A 81 -4.53 9.74 3.55
C MET A 81 -4.66 9.67 2.03
N GLN A 82 -5.19 10.70 1.39
CA GLN A 82 -5.26 10.79 -0.06
C GLN A 82 -3.87 10.76 -0.70
N ILE A 83 -2.90 11.50 -0.16
CA ILE A 83 -1.51 11.50 -0.65
C ILE A 83 -0.90 10.10 -0.50
N LEU A 84 -1.06 9.46 0.65
CA LEU A 84 -0.54 8.11 0.89
C LEU A 84 -1.15 7.07 -0.06
N GLU A 85 -2.45 7.17 -0.34
CA GLU A 85 -3.14 6.28 -1.27
C GLU A 85 -2.70 6.48 -2.73
N THR A 86 -2.26 7.67 -3.12
CA THR A 86 -1.82 7.95 -4.50
C THR A 86 -0.39 7.52 -4.81
N ARG A 87 0.35 6.97 -3.85
CA ARG A 87 1.68 6.42 -4.11
C ARG A 87 1.59 5.26 -5.11
N LEU A 88 2.54 5.21 -6.05
CA LEU A 88 2.56 4.17 -7.09
C LEU A 88 2.64 2.75 -6.49
N ASP A 89 3.45 2.55 -5.46
CA ASP A 89 3.55 1.25 -4.78
C ASP A 89 2.20 0.81 -4.18
N ASN A 90 1.48 1.74 -3.56
CA ASN A 90 0.14 1.46 -3.04
C ASN A 90 -0.87 1.17 -4.16
N VAL A 91 -0.84 1.95 -5.25
CA VAL A 91 -1.73 1.76 -6.40
C VAL A 91 -1.50 0.40 -7.04
N VAL A 92 -0.26 0.00 -7.25
CA VAL A 92 0.11 -1.33 -7.77
C VAL A 92 -0.43 -2.44 -6.85
N TYR A 93 -0.29 -2.28 -5.55
CA TYR A 93 -0.87 -3.22 -4.58
C TYR A 93 -2.40 -3.26 -4.66
N ARG A 94 -3.06 -2.11 -4.69
CA ARG A 94 -4.54 -2.01 -4.77
C ARG A 94 -5.09 -2.60 -6.05
N LEU A 95 -4.37 -2.46 -7.17
CA LEU A 95 -4.76 -3.06 -8.45
C LEU A 95 -4.65 -4.59 -8.46
N GLY A 96 -3.88 -5.17 -7.55
CA GLY A 96 -3.73 -6.62 -7.43
C GLY A 96 -2.48 -7.20 -8.10
N PHE A 97 -1.51 -6.39 -8.49
CA PHE A 97 -0.24 -6.87 -9.01
C PHE A 97 0.68 -7.48 -7.96
N ALA A 98 0.39 -7.27 -6.70
CA ALA A 98 1.19 -7.76 -5.59
C ALA A 98 0.30 -8.16 -4.43
N VAL A 99 0.77 -9.09 -3.60
CA VAL A 99 0.05 -9.57 -2.41
C VAL A 99 0.31 -8.70 -1.18
N SER A 100 1.30 -7.82 -1.24
CA SER A 100 1.64 -6.87 -0.18
C SER A 100 2.20 -5.59 -0.77
N ARG A 101 2.18 -4.51 0.02
CA ARG A 101 2.80 -3.24 -0.40
C ARG A 101 4.32 -3.36 -0.55
N ALA A 102 4.97 -4.18 0.27
CA ALA A 102 6.41 -4.44 0.15
C ALA A 102 6.75 -5.13 -1.18
N GLU A 103 5.96 -6.11 -1.61
CA GLU A 103 6.11 -6.74 -2.92
C GLU A 103 5.86 -5.75 -4.05
N ALA A 104 4.81 -4.94 -3.94
CA ALA A 104 4.50 -3.90 -4.90
C ALA A 104 5.66 -2.90 -5.06
N ARG A 105 6.24 -2.47 -3.96
CA ARG A 105 7.41 -1.60 -3.95
C ARG A 105 8.60 -2.22 -4.70
N GLN A 106 8.88 -3.48 -4.46
CA GLN A 106 9.94 -4.21 -5.16
C GLN A 106 9.68 -4.29 -6.66
N LEU A 107 8.47 -4.61 -7.06
CA LEU A 107 8.09 -4.69 -8.47
C LEU A 107 8.23 -3.34 -9.18
N VAL A 108 7.83 -2.26 -8.54
CA VAL A 108 7.99 -0.90 -9.09
C VAL A 108 9.48 -0.57 -9.27
N ARG A 109 10.28 -0.80 -8.24
CA ARG A 109 11.73 -0.53 -8.30
C ARG A 109 12.45 -1.37 -9.34
N HIS A 110 12.00 -2.59 -9.60
CA HIS A 110 12.56 -3.44 -10.64
C HIS A 110 12.08 -3.07 -12.06
N GLY A 111 11.28 -2.04 -12.19
CA GLY A 111 10.92 -1.47 -13.48
C GLY A 111 9.89 -2.25 -14.28
N HIS A 112 8.96 -2.93 -13.61
CA HIS A 112 7.91 -3.72 -14.28
C HIS A 112 6.73 -2.90 -14.79
N PHE A 113 6.64 -1.62 -14.46
CA PHE A 113 5.46 -0.79 -14.76
C PHE A 113 5.78 0.44 -15.59
N THR A 114 4.78 0.87 -16.36
CA THR A 114 4.77 2.18 -17.01
C THR A 114 3.58 2.99 -16.50
N VAL A 115 3.73 4.31 -16.48
CA VAL A 115 2.65 5.25 -16.21
C VAL A 115 2.50 6.14 -17.45
N ASN A 116 1.33 6.11 -18.06
CA ASN A 116 1.05 6.83 -19.32
C ASN A 116 2.08 6.51 -20.42
N GLY A 117 2.52 5.26 -20.49
CA GLY A 117 3.48 4.78 -21.49
C GLY A 117 4.96 5.02 -21.16
N ALA A 118 5.28 5.78 -20.11
CA ALA A 118 6.64 6.04 -19.69
C ALA A 118 7.03 5.16 -18.50
N LYS A 119 8.24 4.60 -18.52
CA LYS A 119 8.77 3.81 -17.41
C LYS A 119 8.86 4.65 -16.13
N VAL A 120 8.25 4.17 -15.06
CA VAL A 120 8.37 4.75 -13.72
C VAL A 120 8.79 3.65 -12.75
N ASP A 121 9.95 3.82 -12.13
CA ASP A 121 10.51 2.87 -11.16
C ASP A 121 10.66 3.45 -9.75
N ILE A 122 9.96 4.55 -9.50
CA ILE A 122 9.97 5.26 -8.22
C ILE A 122 8.70 4.90 -7.42
N PRO A 123 8.80 4.13 -6.33
CA PRO A 123 7.62 3.73 -5.54
C PRO A 123 6.84 4.90 -4.95
N SER A 124 7.52 6.00 -4.66
CA SER A 124 6.92 7.22 -4.09
C SER A 124 6.27 8.14 -5.13
N TYR A 125 6.31 7.77 -6.42
CA TYR A 125 5.62 8.54 -7.45
C TYR A 125 4.13 8.68 -7.10
N LEU A 126 3.61 9.90 -7.15
CA LEU A 126 2.21 10.17 -6.86
C LEU A 126 1.40 10.19 -8.15
N VAL A 127 0.49 9.25 -8.29
CA VAL A 127 -0.40 9.18 -9.46
C VAL A 127 -1.45 10.28 -9.40
N LYS A 128 -1.93 10.67 -10.58
CA LYS A 128 -2.98 11.69 -10.75
C LYS A 128 -4.20 11.06 -11.38
N GLU A 129 -5.34 11.73 -11.25
CA GLU A 129 -6.55 11.36 -11.96
C GLU A 129 -6.28 11.28 -13.47
N GLY A 130 -6.73 10.20 -14.09
CA GLY A 130 -6.50 9.92 -15.50
C GLY A 130 -5.21 9.17 -15.82
N ASP A 131 -4.32 8.96 -14.84
CA ASP A 131 -3.09 8.19 -15.07
C ASP A 131 -3.41 6.72 -15.35
N VAL A 132 -2.67 6.14 -16.30
CA VAL A 132 -2.81 4.75 -16.72
C VAL A 132 -1.55 3.98 -16.35
N ILE A 133 -1.69 2.99 -15.48
CA ILE A 133 -0.60 2.13 -15.01
C ILE A 133 -0.67 0.82 -15.77
N THR A 134 0.40 0.48 -16.48
CA THR A 134 0.48 -0.72 -17.33
C THR A 134 1.66 -1.58 -16.94
N LEU A 135 1.44 -2.89 -16.89
CA LEU A 135 2.52 -3.88 -16.74
C LEU A 135 3.26 -3.98 -18.07
N LYS A 136 4.60 -3.93 -18.04
CA LYS A 136 5.42 -4.09 -19.25
C LYS A 136 5.24 -5.46 -19.90
N ASP A 137 5.36 -5.52 -21.22
CA ASP A 137 5.20 -6.76 -21.99
C ASP A 137 6.12 -7.87 -21.52
N ARG A 138 7.39 -7.57 -21.27
CA ARG A 138 8.35 -8.54 -20.72
C ARG A 138 7.92 -9.13 -19.38
N SER A 139 7.24 -8.35 -18.57
CA SER A 139 6.81 -8.76 -17.24
C SER A 139 5.52 -9.58 -17.26
N ARG A 140 4.72 -9.49 -18.31
CA ARG A 140 3.47 -10.24 -18.47
C ARG A 140 3.72 -11.75 -18.53
N ASP A 141 4.85 -12.17 -19.05
CA ASP A 141 5.21 -13.58 -19.21
C ASP A 141 5.82 -14.21 -17.95
N SER A 142 6.05 -13.41 -16.90
CA SER A 142 6.57 -13.91 -15.65
C SER A 142 5.55 -14.81 -14.94
N ALA A 143 5.94 -16.05 -14.68
CA ALA A 143 5.08 -17.01 -13.96
C ALA A 143 4.68 -16.51 -12.56
N LYS A 144 5.59 -15.83 -11.87
CA LYS A 144 5.32 -15.26 -10.55
C LYS A 144 4.25 -14.18 -10.61
N ILE A 145 4.34 -13.27 -11.56
CA ILE A 145 3.36 -12.18 -11.74
C ILE A 145 2.00 -12.74 -12.13
N LYS A 146 1.96 -13.73 -13.03
CA LYS A 146 0.72 -14.42 -13.39
C LYS A 146 0.06 -15.09 -12.19
N ALA A 147 0.84 -15.78 -11.36
CA ALA A 147 0.32 -16.44 -10.17
C ALA A 147 -0.27 -15.45 -9.16
N VAL A 148 0.37 -14.29 -8.97
CA VAL A 148 -0.15 -13.23 -8.10
C VAL A 148 -1.43 -12.63 -8.67
N LEU A 149 -1.50 -12.38 -9.97
CA LEU A 149 -2.69 -11.84 -10.62
C LEU A 149 -3.89 -12.79 -10.50
N GLU A 150 -3.67 -14.09 -10.62
CA GLU A 150 -4.70 -15.10 -10.38
C GLU A 150 -5.16 -15.10 -8.92
N ALA A 151 -4.24 -15.02 -7.97
CA ALA A 151 -4.54 -15.01 -6.55
C ALA A 151 -5.30 -13.75 -6.10
N THR A 152 -5.13 -12.63 -6.80
CA THR A 152 -5.77 -11.35 -6.48
C THR A 152 -7.00 -11.04 -7.33
N GLU A 153 -7.40 -11.93 -8.23
CA GLU A 153 -8.52 -11.71 -9.17
C GLU A 153 -9.83 -11.39 -8.45
N SER A 154 -10.10 -12.06 -7.34
CA SER A 154 -11.33 -11.86 -6.55
C SER A 154 -11.24 -10.70 -5.55
N LYS A 155 -10.09 -10.03 -5.45
CA LYS A 155 -9.92 -8.93 -4.52
C LYS A 155 -10.72 -7.70 -4.97
N PRO A 156 -11.53 -7.08 -4.09
CA PRO A 156 -12.28 -5.89 -4.47
C PRO A 156 -11.36 -4.71 -4.76
N LEU A 157 -11.67 -3.97 -5.84
CA LEU A 157 -10.98 -2.75 -6.20
C LEU A 157 -11.59 -1.55 -5.45
N PRO A 158 -10.77 -0.57 -5.04
CA PRO A 158 -11.28 0.73 -4.62
C PRO A 158 -12.08 1.42 -5.73
N LYS A 159 -13.06 2.24 -5.36
CA LYS A 159 -13.91 2.95 -6.32
C LYS A 159 -13.16 3.92 -7.25
N TRP A 160 -12.00 4.39 -6.82
CA TRP A 160 -11.19 5.36 -7.57
C TRP A 160 -10.21 4.71 -8.56
N LEU A 161 -10.19 3.38 -8.63
CA LEU A 161 -9.36 2.62 -9.55
C LEU A 161 -10.22 1.73 -10.44
N ASP A 162 -9.79 1.60 -11.69
CA ASP A 162 -10.34 0.66 -12.65
C ASP A 162 -9.22 -0.25 -13.16
N PHE A 163 -9.52 -1.52 -13.41
CA PHE A 163 -8.51 -2.50 -13.81
C PHE A 163 -9.04 -3.42 -14.90
N ASP A 164 -8.43 -3.33 -16.07
CA ASP A 164 -8.76 -4.17 -17.23
C ASP A 164 -7.80 -5.37 -17.28
N ARG A 165 -8.37 -6.58 -17.18
CA ARG A 165 -7.64 -7.86 -17.28
C ARG A 165 -7.89 -8.57 -18.62
N ALA A 166 -8.67 -7.96 -19.51
CA ALA A 166 -9.02 -8.58 -20.79
C ALA A 166 -7.79 -8.73 -21.70
N ASN A 167 -7.73 -9.85 -22.44
CA ASN A 167 -6.70 -10.13 -23.46
C ASN A 167 -5.25 -10.06 -22.95
N ASN A 168 -5.00 -10.43 -21.68
CA ASN A 168 -3.70 -10.31 -21.03
C ASN A 168 -3.17 -8.86 -21.00
N ASN A 169 -4.02 -7.89 -21.22
CA ASN A 169 -3.71 -6.48 -21.01
C ASN A 169 -4.02 -6.12 -19.57
N TYR A 170 -3.00 -6.03 -18.76
CA TYR A 170 -3.13 -5.63 -17.35
C TYR A 170 -2.96 -4.13 -17.25
N VAL A 171 -4.06 -3.41 -17.40
CA VAL A 171 -4.10 -1.94 -17.44
C VAL A 171 -4.94 -1.43 -16.28
N GLY A 172 -4.31 -0.68 -15.38
CA GLY A 172 -4.99 0.04 -14.31
C GLY A 172 -5.17 1.51 -14.66
N LYS A 173 -6.33 2.06 -14.34
CA LYS A 173 -6.61 3.48 -14.56
C LYS A 173 -7.06 4.14 -13.25
N VAL A 174 -6.53 5.34 -13.00
CA VAL A 174 -6.98 6.19 -11.89
C VAL A 174 -8.16 7.02 -12.39
N THR A 175 -9.37 6.67 -11.95
CA THR A 175 -10.60 7.32 -12.41
C THR A 175 -10.95 8.58 -11.62
N ALA A 176 -10.49 8.65 -10.35
CA ALA A 176 -10.72 9.78 -9.46
C ALA A 176 -9.60 9.83 -8.42
N LEU A 177 -9.59 10.85 -7.57
CA LEU A 177 -8.73 10.87 -6.41
C LEU A 177 -9.36 10.02 -5.28
N PRO A 178 -8.55 9.38 -4.42
CA PRO A 178 -9.06 8.63 -3.27
C PRO A 178 -9.89 9.52 -2.34
N THR A 179 -10.98 8.97 -1.84
CA THR A 179 -11.88 9.63 -0.87
C THR A 179 -11.86 8.96 0.48
#